data_0e13f14aa762cac7a04cddca7839d9f3
#
_entry.id   0e13f14aa762cac7a04cddca7839d9f3
#
_cell.length_a   1.000
_cell.length_b   1.000
_cell.length_c   1.000
_cell.angle_alpha   90.00
_cell.angle_beta   90.00
_cell.angle_gamma   90.00
#
_symmetry.space_group_name_H-M   'P 1'
#
loop_
_entity.id
_entity.type
_entity.pdbx_description
1 polymer ?
#
loop_
_entity_poly.entity_id
_entity_poly.type
_entity_poly.pdbx_seq_one_letter_code
_entity_poly.pdbx_strand_id
1 'polypeptide(L)'
;METLDLQGKRTMIRLDLNVPIKDGLLTSDARIMASLSTIEMALDNGAKIILLSHLGRPDPDHLDGSFSLEPVANRLKEILNKNISFQTDWLEGINDESDEIILCENVRYQAGEKKNDETLSQKIANLCDVYVMDAFGASHRKHSSTYGVLEYAKEGCIGPLLSLIHISEPTRPS
;
A
#
# COMPACT_ATOMS: atom_id res chain seq x y z
N MET A 1 8.48 -3.49 -12.03
CA MET A 1 8.82 -4.22 -10.78
C MET A 1 9.73 -5.42 -11.01
N GLU A 2 9.47 -6.23 -12.03
CA GLU A 2 10.28 -7.43 -12.34
C GLU A 2 11.75 -7.13 -12.68
N THR A 3 12.02 -5.94 -13.24
CA THR A 3 13.37 -5.52 -13.63
C THR A 3 14.15 -4.81 -12.51
N LEU A 4 13.49 -4.55 -11.36
CA LEU A 4 14.13 -3.88 -10.24
C LEU A 4 14.79 -4.89 -9.31
N ASP A 5 15.98 -4.53 -8.82
CA ASP A 5 16.61 -5.28 -7.74
C ASP A 5 15.98 -4.86 -6.41
N LEU A 6 15.20 -5.77 -5.81
CA LEU A 6 14.51 -5.53 -4.56
C LEU A 6 15.20 -6.17 -3.35
N GLN A 7 16.29 -6.93 -3.59
CA GLN A 7 16.97 -7.69 -2.53
C GLN A 7 17.38 -6.79 -1.36
N GLY A 8 16.80 -7.05 -0.19
CA GLY A 8 17.06 -6.32 1.05
C GLY A 8 16.56 -4.89 1.08
N LYS A 9 15.86 -4.43 0.04
CA LYS A 9 15.34 -3.05 -0.04
C LYS A 9 13.97 -2.95 0.61
N ARG A 10 13.73 -1.84 1.32
CA ARG A 10 12.41 -1.47 1.80
C ARG A 10 11.55 -1.10 0.60
N THR A 11 10.61 -1.97 0.28
CA THR A 11 9.71 -1.82 -0.86
C THR A 11 8.31 -1.55 -0.35
N MET A 12 7.86 -0.32 -0.49
CA MET A 12 6.50 0.08 -0.12
C MET A 12 5.58 -0.14 -1.31
N ILE A 13 4.53 -0.94 -1.10
CA ILE A 13 3.58 -1.29 -2.15
C ILE A 13 2.22 -0.68 -1.78
N ARG A 14 1.75 0.25 -2.63
CA ARG A 14 0.41 0.84 -2.49
C ARG A 14 -0.59 -0.08 -3.17
N LEU A 15 -1.35 -0.79 -2.37
CA LEU A 15 -2.37 -1.74 -2.82
C LEU A 15 -3.77 -1.17 -2.65
N ASP A 16 -4.74 -1.80 -3.28
CA ASP A 16 -6.16 -1.60 -3.01
C ASP A 16 -6.66 -2.71 -2.08
N LEU A 17 -6.63 -2.43 -0.78
CA LEU A 17 -7.14 -3.31 0.27
C LEU A 17 -8.43 -2.72 0.88
N ASN A 18 -9.15 -1.91 0.10
CA ASN A 18 -10.42 -1.30 0.51
C ASN A 18 -11.55 -2.34 0.44
N VAL A 19 -11.52 -3.26 1.38
CA VAL A 19 -12.47 -4.37 1.48
C VAL A 19 -13.70 -3.98 2.28
N PRO A 20 -14.88 -4.58 2.02
CA PRO A 20 -16.05 -4.34 2.84
C PRO A 20 -15.90 -4.98 4.21
N ILE A 21 -16.13 -4.18 5.25
CA ILE A 21 -16.09 -4.61 6.65
C ILE A 21 -17.44 -4.29 7.29
N LYS A 22 -18.02 -5.28 7.96
CA LYS A 22 -19.27 -5.12 8.70
C LYS A 22 -19.08 -5.74 10.10
N ASP A 23 -19.39 -4.95 11.14
CA ASP A 23 -19.24 -5.37 12.55
C ASP A 23 -17.82 -5.90 12.87
N GLY A 24 -16.80 -5.25 12.30
CA GLY A 24 -15.39 -5.63 12.51
C GLY A 24 -14.93 -6.84 11.72
N LEU A 25 -15.77 -7.42 10.86
CA LEU A 25 -15.47 -8.61 10.08
C LEU A 25 -15.46 -8.31 8.58
N LEU A 26 -14.51 -8.89 7.86
CA LEU A 26 -14.51 -8.82 6.41
C LEU A 26 -15.67 -9.63 5.83
N THR A 27 -16.46 -8.99 4.94
CA THR A 27 -17.52 -9.67 4.21
C THR A 27 -17.07 -10.18 2.85
N SER A 28 -15.91 -9.73 2.38
CA SER A 28 -15.25 -10.22 1.17
C SER A 28 -13.75 -9.98 1.28
N ASP A 29 -12.96 -10.92 0.81
CA ASP A 29 -11.50 -10.80 0.72
C ASP A 29 -10.98 -10.74 -0.74
N ALA A 30 -11.88 -10.48 -1.69
CA ALA A 30 -11.55 -10.52 -3.12
C ALA A 30 -10.37 -9.60 -3.49
N ARG A 31 -10.31 -8.39 -2.93
CA ARG A 31 -9.21 -7.46 -3.19
C ARG A 31 -7.91 -7.90 -2.56
N ILE A 32 -7.97 -8.54 -1.40
CA ILE A 32 -6.79 -9.13 -0.77
C ILE A 32 -6.25 -10.24 -1.66
N MET A 33 -7.12 -11.14 -2.11
CA MET A 33 -6.72 -12.24 -3.00
C MET A 33 -6.11 -11.73 -4.31
N ALA A 34 -6.66 -10.67 -4.88
CA ALA A 34 -6.13 -10.04 -6.10
C ALA A 34 -4.73 -9.43 -5.89
N SER A 35 -4.38 -9.05 -4.66
CA SER A 35 -3.09 -8.43 -4.33
C SER A 35 -1.99 -9.44 -4.03
N LEU A 36 -2.32 -10.71 -3.85
CA LEU A 36 -1.34 -11.72 -3.42
C LEU A 36 -0.21 -11.92 -4.40
N SER A 37 -0.48 -11.89 -5.71
CA SER A 37 0.56 -12.07 -6.73
C SER A 37 1.64 -11.00 -6.65
N THR A 38 1.26 -9.75 -6.37
CA THR A 38 2.21 -8.65 -6.19
C THR A 38 3.07 -8.85 -4.94
N ILE A 39 2.44 -9.23 -3.83
CA ILE A 39 3.14 -9.49 -2.57
C ILE A 39 4.13 -10.64 -2.75
N GLU A 40 3.69 -11.74 -3.34
CA GLU A 40 4.52 -12.92 -3.57
C GLU A 40 5.70 -12.62 -4.50
N MET A 41 5.47 -11.83 -5.56
CA MET A 41 6.54 -11.41 -6.46
C MET A 41 7.61 -10.61 -5.73
N ALA A 42 7.21 -9.69 -4.86
CA ALA A 42 8.15 -8.90 -4.06
C ALA A 42 8.91 -9.78 -3.06
N LEU A 43 8.24 -10.74 -2.42
CA LEU A 43 8.88 -11.70 -1.52
C LEU A 43 9.92 -12.54 -2.26
N ASP A 44 9.56 -13.05 -3.45
CA ASP A 44 10.46 -13.87 -4.27
C ASP A 44 11.70 -13.10 -4.70
N ASN A 45 11.61 -11.78 -4.80
CA ASN A 45 12.73 -10.89 -5.11
C ASN A 45 13.50 -10.39 -3.88
N GLY A 46 13.20 -10.93 -2.70
CA GLY A 46 13.93 -10.64 -1.47
C GLY A 46 13.66 -9.27 -0.86
N ALA A 47 12.54 -8.65 -1.19
CA ALA A 47 12.16 -7.34 -0.67
C ALA A 47 11.78 -7.39 0.81
N LYS A 48 12.06 -6.30 1.53
CA LYS A 48 11.42 -5.99 2.81
C LYS A 48 10.14 -5.24 2.48
N ILE A 49 8.99 -5.85 2.73
CA ILE A 49 7.70 -5.37 2.23
C ILE A 49 6.99 -4.50 3.25
N ILE A 50 6.57 -3.33 2.80
CA ILE A 50 5.73 -2.39 3.54
C ILE A 50 4.48 -2.17 2.69
N LEU A 51 3.32 -2.59 3.22
CA LEU A 51 2.04 -2.45 2.52
C LEU A 51 1.32 -1.18 2.98
N LEU A 52 0.79 -0.44 2.03
CA LEU A 52 0.06 0.79 2.24
C LEU A 52 -1.27 0.73 1.50
N SER A 53 -2.36 1.10 2.15
CA SER A 53 -3.69 1.14 1.53
C SER A 53 -4.58 2.15 2.24
N HIS A 54 -5.70 2.47 1.59
CA HIS A 54 -6.81 3.15 2.23
C HIS A 54 -7.96 2.17 2.50
N LEU A 55 -8.81 2.53 3.43
CA LEU A 55 -10.07 1.84 3.73
C LEU A 55 -11.14 2.89 3.99
N GLY A 56 -12.23 2.84 3.21
CA GLY A 56 -13.36 3.74 3.39
C GLY A 56 -13.02 5.22 3.25
N ARG A 57 -13.80 6.05 3.93
CA ARG A 57 -13.65 7.51 3.93
C ARG A 57 -13.65 8.04 5.36
N PRO A 58 -12.61 7.76 6.14
CA PRO A 58 -12.54 8.27 7.51
C PRO A 58 -12.38 9.79 7.52
N ASP A 59 -12.88 10.40 8.60
CA ASP A 59 -12.57 11.78 8.92
C ASP A 59 -11.29 11.79 9.77
N PRO A 60 -10.17 12.38 9.31
CA PRO A 60 -8.93 12.39 10.08
C PRO A 60 -9.04 13.07 11.45
N ASP A 61 -10.01 13.96 11.62
CA ASP A 61 -10.23 14.68 12.89
C ASP A 61 -11.10 13.89 13.88
N HIS A 62 -11.74 12.81 13.42
CA HIS A 62 -12.69 12.02 14.24
C HIS A 62 -12.49 10.51 13.99
N LEU A 63 -11.33 9.99 14.37
CA LEU A 63 -10.99 8.58 14.19
C LEU A 63 -11.61 7.74 15.32
N ASP A 64 -12.45 6.77 14.95
CA ASP A 64 -13.12 5.87 15.88
C ASP A 64 -12.74 4.39 15.72
N GLY A 65 -11.77 4.10 14.85
CA GLY A 65 -11.30 2.74 14.58
C GLY A 65 -12.14 1.94 13.59
N SER A 66 -13.29 2.46 13.14
CA SER A 66 -14.17 1.72 12.21
C SER A 66 -13.55 1.52 10.82
N PHE A 67 -12.54 2.30 10.48
CA PHE A 67 -11.81 2.22 9.22
C PHE A 67 -10.39 1.69 9.39
N SER A 68 -10.10 0.99 10.49
CA SER A 68 -8.78 0.38 10.72
C SER A 68 -8.54 -0.77 9.76
N LEU A 69 -7.30 -0.89 9.28
CA LEU A 69 -6.86 -2.02 8.46
C LEU A 69 -6.43 -3.24 9.29
N GLU A 70 -6.58 -3.20 10.60
CA GLU A 70 -6.22 -4.35 11.46
C GLU A 70 -6.89 -5.66 11.05
N PRO A 71 -8.20 -5.70 10.72
CA PRO A 71 -8.83 -6.93 10.22
C PRO A 71 -8.19 -7.45 8.92
N VAL A 72 -7.72 -6.55 8.06
CA VAL A 72 -7.00 -6.92 6.83
C VAL A 72 -5.65 -7.57 7.18
N ALA A 73 -4.93 -7.01 8.15
CA ALA A 73 -3.67 -7.59 8.63
C ALA A 73 -3.87 -9.02 9.12
N ASN A 74 -4.90 -9.25 9.91
CA ASN A 74 -5.24 -10.58 10.45
C ASN A 74 -5.57 -11.56 9.31
N ARG A 75 -6.31 -11.12 8.30
CA ARG A 75 -6.65 -11.98 7.16
C ARG A 75 -5.43 -12.31 6.31
N LEU A 76 -4.54 -11.35 6.10
CA LEU A 76 -3.27 -11.57 5.38
C LEU A 76 -2.38 -12.59 6.09
N LYS A 77 -2.31 -12.55 7.43
CA LYS A 77 -1.57 -13.54 8.23
C LYS A 77 -2.08 -14.96 7.94
N GLU A 78 -3.39 -15.14 7.91
CA GLU A 78 -4.01 -16.43 7.65
C GLU A 78 -3.70 -16.93 6.25
N ILE A 79 -3.89 -16.07 5.24
CA ILE A 79 -3.72 -16.44 3.83
C ILE A 79 -2.27 -16.74 3.50
N LEU A 80 -1.34 -15.89 3.91
CA LEU A 80 0.09 -16.02 3.60
C LEU A 80 0.82 -16.99 4.54
N ASN A 81 0.23 -17.32 5.68
CA ASN A 81 0.87 -18.10 6.73
C ASN A 81 2.24 -17.52 7.11
N LYS A 82 2.29 -16.19 7.27
CA LYS A 82 3.49 -15.42 7.60
C LYS A 82 3.18 -14.40 8.70
N ASN A 83 4.21 -13.98 9.40
CA ASN A 83 4.08 -12.87 10.34
C ASN A 83 3.88 -11.57 9.58
N ILE A 84 2.86 -10.81 10.00
CA ILE A 84 2.58 -9.48 9.49
C ILE A 84 2.51 -8.54 10.69
N SER A 85 3.36 -7.52 10.68
CA SER A 85 3.35 -6.47 11.69
C SER A 85 2.38 -5.37 11.24
N PHE A 86 1.34 -5.15 12.06
CA PHE A 86 0.41 -4.03 11.83
C PHE A 86 0.88 -2.82 12.63
N GLN A 87 1.19 -1.72 11.96
CA GLN A 87 1.76 -0.54 12.61
C GLN A 87 0.87 0.69 12.43
N THR A 88 0.49 1.30 13.56
CA THR A 88 -0.41 2.46 13.59
C THR A 88 0.34 3.78 13.42
N ASP A 89 1.53 3.91 14.00
CA ASP A 89 2.34 5.13 13.99
C ASP A 89 3.44 5.09 12.92
N TRP A 90 3.17 4.42 11.82
CA TRP A 90 4.15 4.13 10.78
C TRP A 90 4.78 5.39 10.13
N LEU A 91 4.06 6.51 10.10
CA LEU A 91 4.55 7.73 9.46
C LEU A 91 5.75 8.34 10.20
N GLU A 92 5.85 8.09 11.51
CA GLU A 92 6.97 8.57 12.34
C GLU A 92 8.20 7.65 12.26
N GLY A 93 8.05 6.49 11.67
CA GLY A 93 9.12 5.51 11.49
C GLY A 93 8.56 4.09 11.48
N ILE A 94 9.15 3.25 10.66
CA ILE A 94 8.75 1.85 10.50
C ILE A 94 9.71 0.96 11.25
N ASN A 95 9.17 0.10 12.14
CA ASN A 95 9.96 -0.93 12.81
C ASN A 95 9.92 -2.20 11.95
N ASP A 96 11.03 -2.51 11.29
CA ASP A 96 11.18 -3.63 10.37
C ASP A 96 12.20 -4.68 10.84
N GLU A 97 12.55 -4.68 12.12
CA GLU A 97 13.63 -5.52 12.64
C GLU A 97 13.37 -7.03 12.56
N SER A 98 12.11 -7.44 12.69
CA SER A 98 11.77 -8.86 12.84
C SER A 98 10.80 -9.42 11.81
N ASP A 99 10.11 -8.60 11.04
CA ASP A 99 9.03 -9.05 10.17
C ASP A 99 9.34 -8.80 8.69
N GLU A 100 9.01 -9.78 7.85
CA GLU A 100 9.17 -9.65 6.39
C GLU A 100 8.13 -8.70 5.79
N ILE A 101 6.91 -8.66 6.38
CA ILE A 101 5.78 -7.89 5.88
C ILE A 101 5.24 -6.98 6.96
N ILE A 102 5.11 -5.71 6.63
CA ILE A 102 4.50 -4.69 7.48
C ILE A 102 3.27 -4.15 6.78
N LEU A 103 2.14 -4.07 7.48
CA LEU A 103 0.96 -3.34 7.00
C LEU A 103 0.81 -2.06 7.82
N CYS A 104 0.83 -0.93 7.14
CA CYS A 104 0.57 0.37 7.75
C CYS A 104 -0.92 0.58 7.98
N GLU A 105 -1.29 1.27 9.06
CA GLU A 105 -2.67 1.71 9.29
C GLU A 105 -3.13 2.64 8.16
N ASN A 106 -4.41 2.70 7.95
CA ASN A 106 -5.11 3.42 6.89
C ASN A 106 -4.45 4.77 6.56
N VAL A 107 -3.95 4.91 5.34
CA VAL A 107 -3.28 6.14 4.90
C VAL A 107 -4.21 7.35 4.92
N ARG A 108 -5.52 7.14 4.80
CA ARG A 108 -6.51 8.23 4.90
C ARG A 108 -6.75 8.71 6.32
N TYR A 109 -6.12 8.10 7.33
CA TYR A 109 -6.06 8.69 8.66
C TYR A 109 -5.15 9.92 8.68
N GLN A 110 -4.29 10.08 7.68
CA GLN A 110 -3.43 11.25 7.53
C GLN A 110 -4.21 12.40 6.87
N ALA A 111 -4.24 13.55 7.53
CA ALA A 111 -5.05 14.70 7.10
C ALA A 111 -4.69 15.20 5.70
N GLY A 112 -3.42 15.08 5.29
CA GLY A 112 -2.94 15.55 3.99
C GLY A 112 -3.14 14.58 2.83
N GLU A 113 -3.60 13.36 3.05
CA GLU A 113 -3.63 12.33 2.01
C GLU A 113 -4.47 12.75 0.80
N LYS A 114 -5.72 13.14 1.02
CA LYS A 114 -6.63 13.53 -0.06
C LYS A 114 -6.24 14.85 -0.74
N LYS A 115 -5.45 15.67 -0.06
CA LYS A 115 -5.02 16.99 -0.55
C LYS A 115 -3.72 16.91 -1.36
N ASN A 116 -3.17 15.72 -1.51
CA ASN A 116 -1.85 15.54 -2.12
C ASN A 116 -0.78 16.41 -1.43
N ASP A 117 -0.80 16.41 -0.11
CA ASP A 117 0.09 17.24 0.69
C ASP A 117 1.56 16.89 0.44
N GLU A 118 2.36 17.91 0.18
CA GLU A 118 3.77 17.75 -0.17
C GLU A 118 4.58 17.17 0.99
N THR A 119 4.37 17.67 2.19
CA THR A 119 5.08 17.19 3.40
C THR A 119 4.76 15.73 3.68
N LEU A 120 3.48 15.34 3.58
CA LEU A 120 3.07 13.95 3.74
C LEU A 120 3.68 13.06 2.67
N SER A 121 3.67 13.51 1.41
CA SER A 121 4.26 12.78 0.29
C SER A 121 5.75 12.52 0.50
N GLN A 122 6.49 13.53 0.97
CA GLN A 122 7.92 13.40 1.30
C GLN A 122 8.16 12.44 2.44
N LYS A 123 7.36 12.49 3.50
CA LYS A 123 7.48 11.58 4.64
C LYS A 123 7.25 10.14 4.23
N ILE A 124 6.23 9.87 3.41
CA ILE A 124 5.96 8.53 2.90
C ILE A 124 7.14 8.04 2.06
N ALA A 125 7.61 8.85 1.12
CA ALA A 125 8.73 8.50 0.25
C ALA A 125 10.01 8.17 1.02
N ASN A 126 10.26 8.86 2.13
CA ASN A 126 11.44 8.65 2.97
C ASN A 126 11.41 7.34 3.77
N LEU A 127 10.28 6.66 3.85
CA LEU A 127 10.15 5.39 4.57
C LEU A 127 10.60 4.19 3.77
N CYS A 128 10.85 4.33 2.47
CA CYS A 128 11.17 3.21 1.59
C CYS A 128 12.29 3.56 0.61
N ASP A 129 12.89 2.51 0.07
CA ASP A 129 13.88 2.60 -1.01
C ASP A 129 13.21 2.54 -2.39
N VAL A 130 12.13 1.76 -2.49
CA VAL A 130 11.34 1.58 -3.71
C VAL A 130 9.87 1.77 -3.37
N TYR A 131 9.17 2.53 -4.20
CA TYR A 131 7.71 2.71 -4.08
C TYR A 131 7.02 2.10 -5.28
N VAL A 132 6.10 1.18 -5.01
CA VAL A 132 5.34 0.46 -6.05
C VAL A 132 3.87 0.90 -5.98
N MET A 133 3.38 1.50 -7.05
CA MET A 133 1.97 1.87 -7.18
C MET A 133 1.21 0.74 -7.86
N ASP A 134 0.38 0.02 -7.11
CA ASP A 134 -0.37 -1.13 -7.60
C ASP A 134 -1.85 -1.12 -7.15
N ALA A 135 -2.39 0.06 -6.89
CA ALA A 135 -3.77 0.24 -6.46
C ALA A 135 -4.63 0.77 -7.60
N PHE A 136 -5.21 -0.12 -8.39
CA PHE A 136 -6.03 0.25 -9.54
C PHE A 136 -7.20 1.16 -9.16
N GLY A 137 -7.95 0.80 -8.12
CA GLY A 137 -9.12 1.56 -7.68
C GLY A 137 -8.84 2.99 -7.22
N ALA A 138 -7.57 3.31 -6.92
CA ALA A 138 -7.14 4.63 -6.47
C ALA A 138 -6.20 5.34 -7.44
N SER A 139 -5.85 4.71 -8.57
CA SER A 139 -4.83 5.22 -9.50
C SER A 139 -5.20 6.53 -10.19
N HIS A 140 -6.49 6.84 -10.30
CA HIS A 140 -6.99 8.07 -10.92
C HIS A 140 -7.02 9.27 -9.97
N ARG A 141 -6.77 9.06 -8.69
CA ARG A 141 -6.86 10.10 -7.68
C ARG A 141 -5.49 10.72 -7.43
N LYS A 142 -5.46 12.05 -7.39
CA LYS A 142 -4.26 12.80 -7.06
C LYS A 142 -4.14 12.97 -5.56
N HIS A 143 -3.79 11.89 -4.87
CA HIS A 143 -3.55 11.85 -3.42
C HIS A 143 -2.05 11.70 -3.13
N SER A 144 -1.64 11.92 -1.88
CA SER A 144 -0.22 11.79 -1.51
C SER A 144 0.32 10.39 -1.79
N SER A 145 -0.40 9.33 -1.41
CA SER A 145 0.06 7.95 -1.59
C SER A 145 -0.07 7.41 -3.01
N THR A 146 -0.86 8.06 -3.87
CA THR A 146 -1.09 7.61 -5.25
C THR A 146 -0.37 8.47 -6.29
N TYR A 147 -0.02 9.68 -5.95
CA TYR A 147 0.56 10.65 -6.89
C TYR A 147 1.79 11.35 -6.31
N GLY A 148 1.61 12.14 -5.24
CA GLY A 148 2.69 13.01 -4.72
C GLY A 148 3.93 12.25 -4.29
N VAL A 149 3.77 11.09 -3.68
CA VAL A 149 4.89 10.25 -3.24
C VAL A 149 5.85 9.89 -4.37
N LEU A 150 5.33 9.71 -5.60
CA LEU A 150 6.15 9.34 -6.76
C LEU A 150 7.10 10.45 -7.20
N GLU A 151 6.80 11.71 -6.85
CA GLU A 151 7.69 12.84 -7.12
C GLU A 151 8.94 12.82 -6.21
N TYR A 152 8.85 12.20 -5.04
CA TYR A 152 9.90 12.20 -4.02
C TYR A 152 10.53 10.83 -3.79
N ALA A 153 9.94 9.76 -4.32
CA ALA A 153 10.48 8.40 -4.18
C ALA A 153 11.84 8.27 -4.84
N LYS A 154 12.77 7.59 -4.19
CA LYS A 154 14.10 7.30 -4.75
C LYS A 154 13.97 6.47 -6.02
N GLU A 155 13.19 5.41 -5.96
CA GLU A 155 12.77 4.61 -7.11
C GLU A 155 11.26 4.41 -7.03
N GLY A 156 10.57 4.64 -8.13
CA GLY A 156 9.13 4.42 -8.23
C GLY A 156 8.80 3.58 -9.45
N CYS A 157 7.81 2.70 -9.33
CA CYS A 157 7.33 1.91 -10.45
C CYS A 157 5.85 1.60 -10.31
N ILE A 158 5.28 1.13 -11.42
CA ILE A 158 3.92 0.60 -11.47
C ILE A 158 3.99 -0.91 -11.20
N GLY A 159 3.13 -1.39 -10.30
CA GLY A 159 3.06 -2.80 -9.98
C GLY A 159 2.37 -3.64 -11.04
N PRO A 160 2.39 -4.98 -10.91
CA PRO A 160 1.86 -5.91 -11.92
C PRO A 160 0.38 -5.71 -12.24
N LEU A 161 -0.47 -5.47 -11.25
CA LEU A 161 -1.91 -5.29 -11.48
C LEU A 161 -2.19 -4.05 -12.32
N LEU A 162 -1.56 -2.93 -11.99
CA LEU A 162 -1.76 -1.67 -12.70
C LEU A 162 -1.12 -1.72 -14.09
N SER A 163 0.01 -2.39 -14.22
CA SER A 163 0.70 -2.59 -15.50
C SER A 163 -0.14 -3.40 -16.49
N LEU A 164 -0.83 -4.45 -16.06
CA LEU A 164 -1.73 -5.24 -16.91
C LEU A 164 -2.86 -4.39 -17.50
N ILE A 165 -3.39 -3.46 -16.73
CA ILE A 165 -4.45 -2.57 -17.17
C ILE A 165 -3.92 -1.56 -18.20
N HIS A 166 -2.74 -1.02 -18.00
CA HIS A 166 -2.10 -0.12 -18.96
C HIS A 166 -1.80 -0.81 -20.29
N ILE A 167 -1.45 -2.08 -20.27
CA ILE A 167 -1.21 -2.87 -21.50
C ILE A 167 -2.51 -3.06 -22.30
N SER A 168 -3.66 -3.18 -21.62
CA SER A 168 -4.96 -3.38 -22.25
C SER A 168 -5.59 -2.08 -22.80
N GLU A 169 -5.11 -0.92 -22.42
CA GLU A 169 -5.57 0.36 -22.96
C GLU A 169 -4.89 0.66 -24.30
N PRO A 170 -5.65 1.19 -25.29
CA PRO A 170 -5.02 1.61 -26.55
C PRO A 170 -4.00 2.71 -26.28
N THR A 171 -2.79 2.55 -26.85
CA THR A 171 -1.74 3.55 -26.77
C THR A 171 -2.23 4.85 -27.40
N ARG A 172 -2.26 5.93 -26.61
CA ARG A 172 -2.54 7.26 -27.17
C ARG A 172 -1.36 7.68 -28.02
N PRO A 173 -1.58 8.12 -29.26
CA PRO A 173 -0.50 8.70 -30.03
C PRO A 173 0.08 9.90 -29.29
N SER A 174 1.36 9.91 -29.15
CA SER A 174 2.10 11.01 -28.52
C SER A 174 2.09 12.25 -29.42
#